data_0c4d84183607bb2bbe620775f39042c0
#
_entry.id   0c4d84183607bb2bbe620775f39042c0
#
_cell.length_a   1.000
_cell.length_b   1.000
_cell.length_c   1.000
_cell.angle_alpha   90.00
_cell.angle_beta   90.00
_cell.angle_gamma   90.00
#
_symmetry.space_group_name_H-M   'P 1'
#
loop_
_entity.id
_entity.type
_entity.pdbx_description
1 polymer ?
#
loop_
_entity_poly.entity_id
_entity_poly.type
_entity_poly.pdbx_seq_one_letter_code
_entity_poly.pdbx_strand_id
1 'polypeptide(L)'
;GYLGDSQLGDVLIKWLGIIKLNNPKLIYCCDPVIGDVGRGVFVKPGVPEFFLNQTLNCANILTPNQFELEYLTGINIQILSDALEACAILHNKGVEIILLTSLECNDYISAGTIGMLVSTSTIKYLIKTPKIQMPIAPNGSGDMTAALFLAKYLETKDLQLTLEFVAA
;
A
#
# COMPACT_ATOMS: atom_id res chain seq x y z
N GLY A 1 7.28 -5.63 -0.78
CA GLY A 1 7.27 -6.90 -0.05
C GLY A 1 8.15 -6.90 1.18
N TYR A 2 8.25 -8.02 1.85
CA TYR A 2 9.02 -8.16 3.08
C TYR A 2 10.50 -7.82 2.90
N LEU A 3 11.00 -6.89 3.71
CA LEU A 3 12.39 -6.47 3.72
C LEU A 3 13.10 -7.11 4.93
N GLY A 4 14.20 -7.84 4.69
CA GLY A 4 14.92 -8.57 5.72
C GLY A 4 15.57 -7.69 6.80
N ASP A 5 16.07 -6.50 6.39
CA ASP A 5 16.59 -5.44 7.27
C ASP A 5 16.74 -4.12 6.48
N SER A 6 17.04 -3.03 7.20
CA SER A 6 17.21 -1.70 6.59
C SER A 6 18.42 -1.60 5.65
N GLN A 7 19.47 -2.39 5.85
CA GLN A 7 20.65 -2.37 4.96
C GLN A 7 20.31 -2.88 3.56
N LEU A 8 19.44 -3.90 3.47
CA LEU A 8 18.89 -4.34 2.17
C LEU A 8 18.06 -3.25 1.52
N GLY A 9 17.36 -2.45 2.32
CA GLY A 9 16.64 -1.27 1.86
C GLY A 9 17.57 -0.24 1.21
N ASP A 10 18.70 0.07 1.84
CA ASP A 10 19.69 1.01 1.29
C ASP A 10 20.25 0.51 -0.05
N VAL A 11 20.50 -0.79 -0.16
CA VAL A 11 20.91 -1.41 -1.44
C VAL A 11 19.83 -1.25 -2.50
N LEU A 12 18.56 -1.48 -2.16
CA LEU A 12 17.42 -1.31 -3.05
C LEU A 12 17.34 0.13 -3.60
N ILE A 13 17.39 1.13 -2.71
CA ILE A 13 17.32 2.55 -3.12
C ILE A 13 18.48 2.92 -4.04
N LYS A 14 19.69 2.47 -3.73
CA LYS A 14 20.86 2.67 -4.60
C LYS A 14 20.62 2.11 -6.01
N TRP A 15 20.12 0.88 -6.12
CA TRP A 15 19.85 0.25 -7.42
C TRP A 15 18.69 0.93 -8.15
N LEU A 16 17.62 1.33 -7.46
CA LEU A 16 16.54 2.11 -8.04
C LEU A 16 17.05 3.41 -8.67
N GLY A 17 17.95 4.12 -7.99
CA GLY A 17 18.58 5.32 -8.53
C GLY A 17 19.34 5.04 -9.84
N ILE A 18 20.16 3.99 -9.86
CA ILE A 18 20.92 3.59 -11.07
C ILE A 18 19.97 3.20 -12.21
N ILE A 19 18.94 2.42 -11.93
CA ILE A 19 18.00 1.97 -12.96
C ILE A 19 17.19 3.15 -13.51
N LYS A 20 16.72 4.07 -12.65
CA LYS A 20 15.98 5.27 -13.07
C LYS A 20 16.79 6.17 -13.98
N LEU A 21 18.12 6.27 -13.81
CA LEU A 21 18.99 7.02 -14.72
C LEU A 21 18.97 6.44 -16.15
N ASN A 22 18.89 5.11 -16.28
CA ASN A 22 18.87 4.43 -17.57
C ASN A 22 17.45 4.19 -18.11
N ASN A 23 16.46 4.21 -17.24
CA ASN A 23 15.04 4.05 -17.58
C ASN A 23 14.19 5.05 -16.78
N PRO A 24 14.06 6.30 -17.24
CA PRO A 24 13.25 7.32 -16.54
C PRO A 24 11.77 6.97 -16.39
N LYS A 25 11.26 6.02 -17.17
CA LYS A 25 9.86 5.53 -17.10
C LYS A 25 9.68 4.36 -16.13
N LEU A 26 10.72 4.01 -15.36
CA LEU A 26 10.60 2.97 -14.33
C LEU A 26 9.53 3.33 -13.33
N ILE A 27 8.60 2.40 -13.10
CA ILE A 27 7.60 2.49 -12.03
C ILE A 27 8.08 1.62 -10.87
N TYR A 28 8.27 2.25 -9.71
CA TYR A 28 8.53 1.54 -8.47
C TYR A 28 7.23 1.38 -7.69
N CYS A 29 6.73 0.14 -7.63
CA CYS A 29 5.62 -0.26 -6.77
C CYS A 29 6.20 -0.82 -5.46
N CYS A 30 5.89 -0.18 -4.36
CA CYS A 30 6.35 -0.57 -3.03
C CYS A 30 5.19 -1.10 -2.20
N ASP A 31 5.33 -2.32 -1.72
CA ASP A 31 4.53 -2.89 -0.65
C ASP A 31 5.31 -2.69 0.67
N PRO A 32 4.88 -1.74 1.53
CA PRO A 32 5.65 -1.31 2.70
C PRO A 32 5.39 -2.20 3.91
N VAL A 33 5.78 -3.46 3.82
CA VAL A 33 5.53 -4.46 4.87
C VAL A 33 6.17 -4.04 6.20
N ILE A 34 5.34 -3.58 7.14
CA ILE A 34 5.72 -3.13 8.48
C ILE A 34 5.03 -3.96 9.55
N GLY A 35 3.73 -4.16 9.41
CA GLY A 35 2.90 -4.75 10.44
C GLY A 35 1.46 -4.99 9.97
N ASP A 36 0.60 -5.35 10.92
CA ASP A 36 -0.81 -5.59 10.64
C ASP A 36 -1.68 -5.25 11.86
N VAL A 37 -2.95 -4.98 11.62
CA VAL A 37 -3.94 -4.75 12.68
C VAL A 37 -3.98 -5.97 13.62
N GLY A 38 -3.91 -5.71 14.92
CA GLY A 38 -3.91 -6.76 15.95
C GLY A 38 -2.58 -7.50 16.16
N ARG A 39 -1.63 -7.38 15.22
CA ARG A 39 -0.29 -7.98 15.34
C ARG A 39 0.80 -6.94 15.68
N GLY A 40 0.55 -5.67 15.36
CA GLY A 40 1.53 -4.61 15.48
C GLY A 40 2.69 -4.75 14.48
N VAL A 41 3.80 -4.08 14.76
CA VAL A 41 5.04 -4.17 13.96
C VAL A 41 5.67 -5.55 14.13
N PHE A 42 5.97 -6.24 13.04
CA PHE A 42 6.60 -7.57 13.06
C PHE A 42 7.91 -7.65 12.23
N VAL A 43 8.33 -6.54 11.64
CA VAL A 43 9.61 -6.43 10.94
C VAL A 43 10.74 -6.05 11.89
N LYS A 44 12.00 -6.20 11.46
CA LYS A 44 13.15 -5.81 12.27
C LYS A 44 13.20 -4.29 12.52
N PRO A 45 13.79 -3.86 13.66
CA PRO A 45 14.08 -2.44 13.90
C PRO A 45 14.83 -1.81 12.72
N GLY A 46 14.49 -0.55 12.40
CA GLY A 46 15.06 0.19 11.28
C GLY A 46 14.32 0.02 9.95
N VAL A 47 13.51 -1.06 9.77
CA VAL A 47 12.72 -1.26 8.56
C VAL A 47 11.56 -0.25 8.44
N PRO A 48 10.77 0.02 9.49
CA PRO A 48 9.74 1.05 9.42
C PRO A 48 10.32 2.44 9.10
N GLU A 49 11.43 2.80 9.74
CA GLU A 49 12.13 4.07 9.51
C GLU A 49 12.67 4.17 8.07
N PHE A 50 13.12 3.06 7.50
CA PHE A 50 13.53 2.99 6.10
C PHE A 50 12.35 3.34 5.16
N PHE A 51 11.17 2.75 5.38
CA PHE A 51 9.98 3.09 4.58
C PHE A 51 9.61 4.55 4.72
N LEU A 52 9.57 5.09 5.95
CA LEU A 52 9.22 6.49 6.22
C LEU A 52 10.17 7.49 5.56
N ASN A 53 11.48 7.22 5.63
CA ASN A 53 12.49 8.22 5.29
C ASN A 53 13.02 8.10 3.85
N GLN A 54 12.99 6.89 3.27
CA GLN A 54 13.62 6.66 1.97
C GLN A 54 12.60 6.27 0.88
N THR A 55 11.69 5.35 1.17
CA THR A 55 10.80 4.78 0.16
C THR A 55 9.75 5.77 -0.32
N LEU A 56 9.13 6.53 0.58
CA LEU A 56 8.05 7.48 0.24
C LEU A 56 8.50 8.55 -0.77
N ASN A 57 9.79 8.86 -0.83
CA ASN A 57 10.34 9.86 -1.74
C ASN A 57 10.62 9.32 -3.15
N CYS A 58 10.49 8.02 -3.38
CA CYS A 58 10.84 7.42 -4.66
C CYS A 58 9.80 6.41 -5.20
N ALA A 59 8.84 5.98 -4.38
CA ALA A 59 7.78 5.08 -4.82
C ALA A 59 6.75 5.83 -5.68
N ASN A 60 6.41 5.25 -6.84
CA ASN A 60 5.30 5.73 -7.67
C ASN A 60 3.97 5.16 -7.16
N ILE A 61 3.98 3.89 -6.79
CA ILE A 61 2.82 3.16 -6.28
C ILE A 61 3.15 2.62 -4.90
N LEU A 62 2.21 2.77 -3.96
CA LEU A 62 2.32 2.22 -2.61
C LEU A 62 1.09 1.35 -2.31
N THR A 63 1.31 0.16 -1.71
CA THR A 63 0.22 -0.80 -1.44
C THR A 63 0.08 -1.15 0.06
N PRO A 64 -0.09 -0.16 0.95
CA PRO A 64 -0.16 -0.41 2.38
C PRO A 64 -1.47 -1.11 2.77
N ASN A 65 -1.45 -1.87 3.86
CA ASN A 65 -2.64 -2.16 4.63
C ASN A 65 -3.02 -0.97 5.53
N GLN A 66 -4.13 -1.06 6.27
CA GLN A 66 -4.58 0.05 7.14
C GLN A 66 -3.55 0.38 8.22
N PHE A 67 -3.00 -0.63 8.90
CA PHE A 67 -1.98 -0.43 9.94
C PHE A 67 -0.74 0.30 9.39
N GLU A 68 -0.30 -0.09 8.22
CA GLU A 68 0.87 0.51 7.55
C GLU A 68 0.59 1.94 7.11
N LEU A 69 -0.61 2.22 6.58
CA LEU A 69 -1.01 3.58 6.23
C LEU A 69 -1.07 4.48 7.46
N GLU A 70 -1.65 4.00 8.57
CA GLU A 70 -1.65 4.70 9.86
C GLU A 70 -0.22 4.95 10.36
N TYR A 71 0.64 3.94 10.29
CA TYR A 71 2.04 4.05 10.71
C TYR A 71 2.82 5.09 9.89
N LEU A 72 2.64 5.08 8.56
CA LEU A 72 3.36 5.97 7.64
C LEU A 72 2.89 7.43 7.71
N THR A 73 1.68 7.67 8.20
CA THR A 73 1.06 9.01 8.20
C THR A 73 0.83 9.58 9.58
N GLY A 74 0.75 8.73 10.61
CA GLY A 74 0.38 9.12 11.97
C GLY A 74 -1.13 9.36 12.15
N ILE A 75 -1.95 9.14 11.11
CA ILE A 75 -3.41 9.25 11.17
C ILE A 75 -3.99 7.95 11.69
N ASN A 76 -4.86 8.02 12.69
CA ASN A 76 -5.66 6.87 13.16
C ASN A 76 -6.95 6.80 12.35
N ILE A 77 -7.14 5.72 11.59
CA ILE A 77 -8.25 5.58 10.65
C ILE A 77 -9.45 4.94 11.34
N GLN A 78 -10.50 5.72 11.54
CA GLN A 78 -11.78 5.26 12.09
C GLN A 78 -12.94 5.40 11.10
N ILE A 79 -12.89 6.41 10.23
CA ILE A 79 -13.88 6.71 9.20
C ILE A 79 -13.18 6.91 7.85
N LEU A 80 -13.95 6.88 6.78
CA LEU A 80 -13.40 6.98 5.41
C LEU A 80 -12.61 8.28 5.19
N SER A 81 -13.05 9.40 5.77
CA SER A 81 -12.33 10.67 5.64
C SER A 81 -10.92 10.62 6.20
N ASP A 82 -10.67 9.86 7.28
CA ASP A 82 -9.34 9.70 7.86
C ASP A 82 -8.42 8.94 6.89
N ALA A 83 -8.94 7.89 6.25
CA ALA A 83 -8.20 7.15 5.22
C ALA A 83 -7.85 8.03 4.00
N LEU A 84 -8.77 8.91 3.60
CA LEU A 84 -8.54 9.85 2.51
C LEU A 84 -7.51 10.93 2.90
N GLU A 85 -7.54 11.42 4.14
CA GLU A 85 -6.54 12.35 4.67
C GLU A 85 -5.15 11.69 4.72
N ALA A 86 -5.06 10.47 5.23
CA ALA A 86 -3.82 9.70 5.24
C ALA A 86 -3.26 9.52 3.82
N CYS A 87 -4.10 9.16 2.84
CA CYS A 87 -3.67 9.10 1.44
C CYS A 87 -3.18 10.46 0.92
N ALA A 88 -3.86 11.57 1.27
CA ALA A 88 -3.46 12.90 0.83
C ALA A 88 -2.06 13.29 1.36
N ILE A 89 -1.73 12.92 2.61
CA ILE A 89 -0.39 13.13 3.18
C ILE A 89 0.68 12.44 2.31
N LEU A 90 0.44 11.20 1.89
CA LEU A 90 1.40 10.46 1.06
C LEU A 90 1.46 10.99 -0.38
N HIS A 91 0.33 11.44 -0.95
CA HIS A 91 0.33 12.11 -2.26
C HIS A 91 1.16 13.40 -2.22
N ASN A 92 1.08 14.18 -1.13
CA ASN A 92 1.90 15.38 -0.94
C ASN A 92 3.41 15.07 -0.82
N LYS A 93 3.79 13.83 -0.50
CA LYS A 93 5.18 13.34 -0.51
C LYS A 93 5.62 12.81 -1.88
N GLY A 94 4.74 12.78 -2.87
CA GLY A 94 5.05 12.39 -4.25
C GLY A 94 4.57 11.01 -4.67
N VAL A 95 3.90 10.24 -3.81
CA VAL A 95 3.32 8.95 -4.20
C VAL A 95 2.14 9.20 -5.15
N GLU A 96 2.23 8.66 -6.36
CA GLU A 96 1.23 8.90 -7.41
C GLU A 96 -0.05 8.08 -7.20
N ILE A 97 0.09 6.80 -6.84
CA ILE A 97 -1.01 5.85 -6.66
C ILE A 97 -0.85 5.14 -5.32
N ILE A 98 -1.93 5.07 -4.55
CA ILE A 98 -2.00 4.30 -3.30
C ILE A 98 -3.11 3.27 -3.46
N LEU A 99 -2.79 2.00 -3.22
CA LEU A 99 -3.75 0.93 -3.02
C LEU A 99 -3.78 0.58 -1.54
N LEU A 100 -4.75 1.08 -0.80
CA LEU A 100 -5.03 0.63 0.56
C LEU A 100 -5.73 -0.73 0.49
N THR A 101 -5.03 -1.81 0.88
CA THR A 101 -5.43 -3.18 0.59
C THR A 101 -6.48 -3.75 1.55
N SER A 102 -6.57 -3.20 2.76
CA SER A 102 -7.54 -3.64 3.76
C SER A 102 -7.99 -2.44 4.59
N LEU A 103 -9.21 -1.99 4.36
CA LEU A 103 -9.82 -0.88 5.07
C LEU A 103 -11.00 -1.37 5.89
N GLU A 104 -10.99 -1.08 7.18
CA GLU A 104 -12.09 -1.29 8.11
C GLU A 104 -12.43 0.05 8.76
N CYS A 105 -13.47 0.72 8.32
CA CYS A 105 -13.92 2.00 8.87
C CYS A 105 -15.41 1.97 9.23
N ASN A 106 -15.79 2.75 10.25
CA ASN A 106 -17.09 2.61 10.90
C ASN A 106 -18.28 3.16 10.11
N ASP A 107 -18.03 4.04 9.13
CA ASP A 107 -19.07 4.75 8.37
C ASP A 107 -19.41 4.11 7.02
N TYR A 108 -18.41 3.55 6.32
CA TYR A 108 -18.60 3.03 4.96
C TYR A 108 -18.43 1.52 4.84
N ILE A 109 -17.66 0.89 5.73
CA ILE A 109 -17.39 -0.55 5.72
C ILE A 109 -18.28 -1.21 6.78
N SER A 110 -19.30 -1.92 6.32
CA SER A 110 -20.21 -2.61 7.22
C SER A 110 -19.58 -3.86 7.85
N ALA A 111 -20.12 -4.30 8.98
CA ALA A 111 -19.67 -5.53 9.62
C ALA A 111 -19.72 -6.72 8.64
N GLY A 112 -18.67 -7.52 8.63
CA GLY A 112 -18.54 -8.68 7.73
C GLY A 112 -18.06 -8.33 6.31
N THR A 113 -17.66 -7.07 6.07
CA THR A 113 -17.01 -6.66 4.81
C THR A 113 -15.63 -6.05 5.09
N ILE A 114 -14.82 -5.97 4.04
CA ILE A 114 -13.53 -5.29 4.04
C ILE A 114 -13.44 -4.41 2.80
N GLY A 115 -12.83 -3.24 2.93
CA GLY A 115 -12.66 -2.30 1.85
C GLY A 115 -11.29 -2.39 1.20
N MET A 116 -11.25 -2.10 -0.10
CA MET A 116 -10.02 -1.80 -0.84
C MET A 116 -10.18 -0.44 -1.50
N LEU A 117 -9.25 0.48 -1.24
CA LEU A 117 -9.31 1.86 -1.75
C LEU A 117 -8.11 2.12 -2.65
N VAL A 118 -8.36 2.48 -3.91
CA VAL A 118 -7.33 3.07 -4.76
C VAL A 118 -7.48 4.58 -4.77
N SER A 119 -6.37 5.29 -4.60
CA SER A 119 -6.33 6.75 -4.51
C SER A 119 -5.19 7.32 -5.36
N THR A 120 -5.51 8.41 -6.05
CA THR A 120 -4.55 9.37 -6.61
C THR A 120 -4.86 10.76 -6.04
N SER A 121 -4.12 11.80 -6.44
CA SER A 121 -4.44 13.17 -6.03
C SER A 121 -5.85 13.62 -6.44
N THR A 122 -6.43 13.04 -7.50
CA THR A 122 -7.72 13.45 -8.08
C THR A 122 -8.79 12.36 -8.10
N ILE A 123 -8.42 11.09 -8.15
CA ILE A 123 -9.32 9.94 -8.32
C ILE A 123 -9.30 9.08 -7.08
N LYS A 124 -10.48 8.61 -6.66
CA LYS A 124 -10.63 7.66 -5.56
C LYS A 124 -11.72 6.65 -5.92
N TYR A 125 -11.39 5.36 -5.84
CA TYR A 125 -12.35 4.27 -5.98
C TYR A 125 -12.28 3.36 -4.77
N LEU A 126 -13.43 3.08 -4.18
CA LEU A 126 -13.58 2.16 -3.05
C LEU A 126 -14.42 0.96 -3.49
N ILE A 127 -13.89 -0.24 -3.30
CA ILE A 127 -14.64 -1.48 -3.44
C ILE A 127 -14.77 -2.17 -2.10
N LYS A 128 -15.87 -2.87 -1.88
CA LYS A 128 -16.14 -3.65 -0.65
C LYS A 128 -16.36 -5.10 -1.03
N THR A 129 -15.70 -5.99 -0.33
CA THR A 129 -15.82 -7.43 -0.49
C THR A 129 -16.23 -8.09 0.82
N PRO A 130 -16.84 -9.27 0.83
CA PRO A 130 -17.09 -10.02 2.05
C PRO A 130 -15.76 -10.32 2.78
N LYS A 131 -15.74 -10.09 4.10
CA LYS A 131 -14.62 -10.47 4.96
C LYS A 131 -14.78 -11.95 5.34
N ILE A 132 -14.02 -12.82 4.68
CA ILE A 132 -14.05 -14.26 4.94
C ILE A 132 -13.14 -14.56 6.14
N GLN A 133 -13.72 -15.13 7.20
CA GLN A 133 -12.93 -15.59 8.34
C GLN A 133 -12.26 -16.93 7.99
N MET A 134 -10.95 -16.98 8.09
CA MET A 134 -10.16 -18.18 7.89
C MET A 134 -9.54 -18.62 9.22
N PRO A 135 -9.47 -19.95 9.51
CA PRO A 135 -8.82 -20.43 10.74
C PRO A 135 -7.34 -20.03 10.84
N ILE A 136 -6.68 -19.91 9.69
CA ILE A 136 -5.29 -19.43 9.56
C ILE A 136 -5.28 -18.36 8.47
N ALA A 137 -4.79 -17.17 8.81
CA ALA A 137 -4.64 -16.09 7.84
C ALA A 137 -3.63 -16.49 6.73
N PRO A 138 -3.96 -16.31 5.44
CA PRO A 138 -3.07 -16.66 4.36
C PRO A 138 -1.85 -15.74 4.36
N ASN A 139 -0.64 -16.33 4.37
CA ASN A 139 0.58 -15.58 4.14
C ASN A 139 0.78 -15.30 2.65
N GLY A 140 1.34 -14.13 2.31
CA GLY A 140 1.64 -13.74 0.93
C GLY A 140 0.46 -13.15 0.14
N SER A 141 -0.71 -12.98 0.76
CA SER A 141 -1.85 -12.30 0.11
C SER A 141 -1.53 -10.86 -0.26
N GLY A 142 -0.81 -10.12 0.59
CA GLY A 142 -0.34 -8.76 0.30
C GLY A 142 0.59 -8.71 -0.90
N ASP A 143 1.61 -9.59 -0.93
CA ASP A 143 2.56 -9.68 -2.06
C ASP A 143 1.82 -9.99 -3.38
N MET A 144 0.87 -10.92 -3.34
CA MET A 144 0.05 -11.28 -4.50
C MET A 144 -0.80 -10.10 -4.96
N THR A 145 -1.47 -9.43 -4.04
CA THR A 145 -2.31 -8.24 -4.31
C THR A 145 -1.48 -7.13 -4.97
N ALA A 146 -0.31 -6.80 -4.42
CA ALA A 146 0.59 -5.78 -4.97
C ALA A 146 1.07 -6.15 -6.38
N ALA A 147 1.45 -7.41 -6.60
CA ALA A 147 1.93 -7.90 -7.89
C ALA A 147 0.82 -7.88 -8.96
N LEU A 148 -0.37 -8.37 -8.63
CA LEU A 148 -1.53 -8.36 -9.53
C LEU A 148 -1.99 -6.94 -9.85
N PHE A 149 -2.01 -6.05 -8.85
CA PHE A 149 -2.34 -4.64 -9.05
C PHE A 149 -1.39 -3.98 -10.03
N LEU A 150 -0.08 -4.13 -9.81
CA LEU A 150 0.92 -3.56 -10.70
C LEU A 150 0.79 -4.12 -12.12
N ALA A 151 0.69 -5.43 -12.28
CA ALA A 151 0.58 -6.08 -13.58
C ALA A 151 -0.66 -5.59 -14.35
N LYS A 152 -1.82 -5.58 -13.69
CA LYS A 152 -3.09 -5.16 -14.32
C LYS A 152 -3.09 -3.67 -14.64
N TYR A 153 -2.55 -2.83 -13.75
CA TYR A 153 -2.43 -1.40 -14.01
C TYR A 153 -1.47 -1.11 -15.19
N LEU A 154 -0.37 -1.82 -15.31
CA LEU A 154 0.54 -1.65 -16.45
C LEU A 154 -0.10 -2.03 -17.78
N GLU A 155 -0.97 -3.05 -17.77
CA GLU A 155 -1.74 -3.50 -18.94
C GLU A 155 -2.81 -2.48 -19.36
N THR A 156 -3.63 -2.02 -18.40
CA THR A 156 -4.87 -1.29 -18.71
C THR A 156 -4.75 0.21 -18.57
N LYS A 157 -3.91 0.70 -17.68
CA LYS A 157 -3.83 2.09 -17.22
C LYS A 157 -5.16 2.62 -16.64
N ASP A 158 -6.08 1.72 -16.31
CA ASP A 158 -7.39 1.99 -15.74
C ASP A 158 -7.42 1.54 -14.27
N LEU A 159 -7.52 2.49 -13.35
CA LEU A 159 -7.48 2.22 -11.90
C LEU A 159 -8.74 1.53 -11.39
N GLN A 160 -9.91 1.86 -11.97
CA GLN A 160 -11.16 1.22 -11.57
C GLN A 160 -11.15 -0.26 -11.96
N LEU A 161 -10.87 -0.54 -13.23
CA LEU A 161 -10.78 -1.92 -13.74
C LEU A 161 -9.69 -2.72 -13.00
N THR A 162 -8.57 -2.07 -12.68
CA THR A 162 -7.49 -2.70 -11.91
C THR A 162 -7.94 -3.07 -10.49
N LEU A 163 -8.65 -2.16 -9.81
CA LEU A 163 -9.17 -2.40 -8.47
C LEU A 163 -10.20 -3.54 -8.47
N GLU A 164 -11.14 -3.52 -9.40
CA GLU A 164 -12.15 -4.57 -9.57
C GLU A 164 -11.51 -5.95 -9.81
N PHE A 165 -10.48 -6.00 -10.66
CA PHE A 165 -9.74 -7.23 -10.95
C PHE A 165 -9.02 -7.80 -9.72
N VAL A 166 -8.40 -6.94 -8.92
CA VAL A 166 -7.62 -7.38 -7.75
C VAL A 166 -8.52 -7.77 -6.57
N ALA A 167 -9.72 -7.19 -6.50
CA ALA A 167 -10.69 -7.48 -5.44
C ALA A 167 -11.54 -8.74 -5.70
N ALA A 168 -11.53 -9.28 -6.92
CA ALA A 168 -12.29 -10.47 -7.33
C ALA A 168 -11.56 -11.77 -6.96
#